data_ce318de5d6c78851794bb347995f6d02
#
_entry.id   ce318de5d6c78851794bb347995f6d02
#
_cell.length_a   1.000
_cell.length_b   1.000
_cell.length_c   1.000
_cell.angle_alpha   90.00
_cell.angle_beta   90.00
_cell.angle_gamma   90.00
#
_symmetry.space_group_name_H-M   'P 1'
#
loop_
_entity.id
_entity.type
_entity.pdbx_description
1 polymer ?
#
loop_
_entity_poly.entity_id
_entity_poly.type
_entity_poly.pdbx_seq_one_letter_code
_entity_poly.pdbx_strand_id
1 'polypeptide(L)'
;MRMPRVSATVALAALALAASLPMTPGAEAAAGTAPPGPPRASAGPLPPDAAATARAAAEAAGAELGARRAAAAAALAGRPGPAVAPPPDRQGARDGLEFGPCPVAEGLGPDVRCAALRVPVDYARPYGPQTAILVSRVTASGAGGAPRQGALVYNPGGPGGNGLFFPLVADLPEWRRVGAAYDLVGYAPRGVGRSGHPLSCQDPARHDRAPAEAAGARPDAAAKEARIAAARAYARGCAERAGADLGSYTTLNNVRDLHVLRAALGESRLTFMGASYGTYLGAVYATLYPGHVRRMVFDSAVDPDPRKVWYRNNLAQAPGFERRWADFRAWAARHHAVYGLGSTAEAVQASYDRVRAALAREPAGGVVGTGQLHSAYLRAAYYDEVWPGRAAALAAFLRGDPRPLVSLAAPDPAAATEGENATAVYTATLCNDAPWPADWETWDRDNTELARTAPFETWTNAFLNLPCAFWPVRERQRPVDVGLRPGSPLPGTLIVAAERDGATPYGGALELQRRLGPRAGLVTEEGAGTHGVVGGRNDCVDAHVERYLLTGDTSGWRVTCAPHPEPAPVSLDDRAAAAQGHPRALLPPVV
;
A
#
# COMPACT_ATOMS: atom_id res chain seq x y z
N MET A 1 6.88 29.67 40.93
CA MET A 1 5.69 28.82 41.02
C MET A 1 5.71 27.89 39.82
N ARG A 2 6.06 26.64 40.03
CA ARG A 2 6.13 25.62 38.98
C ARG A 2 4.80 24.88 38.95
N MET A 3 4.09 24.90 37.83
CA MET A 3 2.93 24.01 37.60
C MET A 3 3.41 22.68 37.06
N PRO A 4 2.79 21.57 37.46
CA PRO A 4 3.21 20.24 37.05
C PRO A 4 2.76 19.91 35.61
N ARG A 5 3.64 19.28 34.87
CA ARG A 5 3.37 18.66 33.59
C ARG A 5 2.42 17.48 33.80
N VAL A 6 1.24 17.53 33.25
CA VAL A 6 0.35 16.37 33.12
C VAL A 6 0.83 15.58 31.89
N SER A 7 1.41 14.42 32.15
CA SER A 7 1.84 13.46 31.13
C SER A 7 0.62 12.87 30.44
N ALA A 8 0.52 13.04 29.13
CA ALA A 8 -0.42 12.32 28.26
C ALA A 8 0.09 10.88 28.05
N THR A 9 -0.08 10.04 29.04
CA THR A 9 0.36 8.64 29.03
C THR A 9 -0.87 7.71 29.15
N VAL A 10 -1.72 7.67 28.14
CA VAL A 10 -2.87 6.74 28.12
C VAL A 10 -3.06 6.01 26.78
N ALA A 11 -2.18 6.14 25.81
CA ALA A 11 -2.30 5.45 24.52
C ALA A 11 -1.19 4.44 24.21
N LEU A 12 -0.24 4.17 25.13
CA LEU A 12 0.92 3.29 24.89
C LEU A 12 1.13 2.19 25.95
N ALA A 13 0.17 1.92 26.80
CA ALA A 13 0.31 0.96 27.91
C ALA A 13 -0.04 -0.50 27.54
N ALA A 14 0.10 -0.92 26.28
CA ALA A 14 -0.07 -2.32 25.88
C ALA A 14 1.21 -2.94 25.28
N LEU A 15 2.38 -2.32 25.43
CA LEU A 15 3.61 -2.77 24.74
C LEU A 15 4.87 -2.78 25.63
N ALA A 16 4.77 -3.20 26.87
CA ALA A 16 5.98 -3.47 27.64
C ALA A 16 5.72 -4.48 28.75
N LEU A 17 5.97 -5.75 28.48
CA LEU A 17 6.45 -6.75 29.46
C LEU A 17 6.91 -8.02 28.72
N ALA A 18 8.15 -8.04 28.24
CA ALA A 18 8.93 -9.25 28.09
C ALA A 18 10.32 -8.95 28.64
N ALA A 19 10.58 -9.49 29.83
CA ALA A 19 11.78 -9.28 30.60
C ALA A 19 12.99 -9.96 29.95
N SER A 20 14.07 -9.21 29.85
CA SER A 20 15.43 -9.65 29.59
C SER A 20 16.03 -10.34 30.81
N LEU A 21 16.59 -11.52 30.61
CA LEU A 21 17.58 -12.13 31.52
C LEU A 21 18.93 -12.21 30.80
N PRO A 22 20.06 -12.00 31.51
CA PRO A 22 21.37 -11.89 30.90
C PRO A 22 22.00 -13.23 30.61
N MET A 23 22.64 -13.39 29.45
CA MET A 23 23.52 -14.51 29.12
C MET A 23 24.96 -14.21 29.55
N THR A 24 25.56 -15.09 30.30
CA THR A 24 27.00 -15.17 30.48
C THR A 24 27.60 -16.22 29.51
N PRO A 25 28.82 -16.00 29.01
CA PRO A 25 29.46 -16.96 28.09
C PRO A 25 30.35 -17.96 28.81
N GLY A 26 30.42 -19.14 28.26
CA GLY A 26 31.56 -20.05 28.50
C GLY A 26 31.26 -21.54 28.51
N ALA A 27 31.92 -22.24 27.60
CA ALA A 27 32.57 -23.54 27.66
C ALA A 27 32.06 -24.61 26.69
N GLU A 28 33.06 -25.19 26.02
CA GLU A 28 33.05 -26.20 24.95
C GLU A 28 32.53 -27.59 25.32
N ALA A 29 31.96 -28.19 24.29
CA ALA A 29 31.96 -29.57 23.82
C ALA A 29 32.12 -30.76 24.79
N ALA A 30 31.09 -31.64 24.77
CA ALA A 30 31.27 -33.10 24.73
C ALA A 30 29.97 -33.79 24.27
N ALA A 31 30.08 -34.69 23.29
CA ALA A 31 29.00 -35.52 22.81
C ALA A 31 28.54 -36.50 23.88
N GLY A 32 27.25 -36.48 24.23
CA GLY A 32 26.67 -37.43 25.19
C GLY A 32 25.17 -37.56 24.92
N THR A 33 24.74 -38.81 24.86
CA THR A 33 23.38 -39.32 24.63
C THR A 33 22.29 -38.57 25.40
N ALA A 34 21.21 -38.22 24.70
CA ALA A 34 20.05 -37.48 25.23
C ALA A 34 19.28 -38.29 26.30
N PRO A 35 18.93 -37.68 27.44
CA PRO A 35 17.93 -38.22 28.36
C PRO A 35 16.52 -37.84 27.94
N PRO A 36 15.47 -38.56 28.38
CA PRO A 36 14.07 -38.30 28.02
C PRO A 36 13.59 -36.95 28.58
N GLY A 37 12.86 -36.23 27.76
CA GLY A 37 12.33 -34.89 28.08
C GLY A 37 11.32 -34.90 29.24
N PRO A 38 11.21 -33.78 29.97
CA PRO A 38 10.23 -33.63 31.04
C PRO A 38 8.78 -33.62 30.51
N PRO A 39 7.81 -34.03 31.33
CA PRO A 39 6.42 -34.10 30.91
C PRO A 39 5.89 -32.70 30.58
N ARG A 40 5.17 -32.62 29.46
CA ARG A 40 4.43 -31.39 29.06
C ARG A 40 3.43 -31.03 30.15
N ALA A 41 3.62 -29.90 30.78
CA ALA A 41 2.58 -29.27 31.58
C ALA A 41 1.44 -28.84 30.63
N SER A 42 0.28 -29.45 30.80
CA SER A 42 -0.95 -28.99 30.16
C SER A 42 -1.31 -27.63 30.76
N ALA A 43 -1.22 -26.55 29.97
CA ALA A 43 -1.78 -25.29 30.33
C ALA A 43 -3.32 -25.47 30.42
N GLY A 44 -3.86 -25.34 31.61
CA GLY A 44 -5.31 -25.34 31.84
C GLY A 44 -5.96 -24.13 31.14
N PRO A 45 -7.27 -24.21 30.82
CA PRO A 45 -7.97 -23.11 30.20
C PRO A 45 -7.95 -21.87 31.11
N LEU A 46 -7.71 -20.70 30.50
CA LEU A 46 -7.81 -19.40 31.18
C LEU A 46 -9.19 -19.25 31.84
N PRO A 47 -9.31 -18.61 33.02
CA PRO A 47 -10.58 -18.39 33.64
C PRO A 47 -11.52 -17.61 32.69
N PRO A 48 -12.81 -17.99 32.63
CA PRO A 48 -13.78 -17.40 31.68
C PRO A 48 -13.89 -15.88 31.80
N ASP A 49 -13.63 -15.32 32.96
CA ASP A 49 -13.71 -13.89 33.23
C ASP A 49 -12.59 -13.06 32.55
N ALA A 50 -11.40 -13.61 32.38
CA ALA A 50 -10.30 -12.91 31.72
C ALA A 50 -10.52 -12.79 30.18
N ALA A 51 -11.10 -13.80 29.57
CA ALA A 51 -11.47 -13.79 28.16
C ALA A 51 -12.66 -12.87 27.89
N ALA A 52 -13.64 -12.83 28.79
CA ALA A 52 -14.79 -11.93 28.71
C ALA A 52 -14.38 -10.47 28.88
N THR A 53 -13.47 -10.18 29.81
CA THR A 53 -12.97 -8.82 30.07
C THR A 53 -12.11 -8.31 28.87
N ALA A 54 -11.28 -9.16 28.26
CA ALA A 54 -10.50 -8.80 27.09
C ALA A 54 -11.40 -8.58 25.86
N ARG A 55 -12.47 -9.37 25.69
CA ARG A 55 -13.47 -9.14 24.64
C ARG A 55 -14.22 -7.83 24.82
N ALA A 56 -14.72 -7.56 26.03
CA ALA A 56 -15.41 -6.32 26.33
C ALA A 56 -14.51 -5.08 26.13
N ALA A 57 -13.22 -5.17 26.47
CA ALA A 57 -12.26 -4.10 26.24
C ALA A 57 -11.97 -3.89 24.73
N ALA A 58 -11.87 -4.96 23.94
CA ALA A 58 -11.67 -4.86 22.49
C ALA A 58 -12.91 -4.34 21.76
N GLU A 59 -14.11 -4.76 22.20
CA GLU A 59 -15.38 -4.25 21.66
C GLU A 59 -15.61 -2.78 22.06
N ALA A 60 -15.28 -2.40 23.29
CA ALA A 60 -15.36 -1.02 23.75
C ALA A 60 -14.38 -0.11 23.00
N ALA A 61 -13.13 -0.55 22.77
CA ALA A 61 -12.14 0.19 21.99
C ALA A 61 -12.55 0.31 20.52
N GLY A 62 -13.12 -0.76 19.94
CA GLY A 62 -13.67 -0.74 18.57
C GLY A 62 -14.87 0.19 18.44
N ALA A 63 -15.80 0.15 19.41
CA ALA A 63 -16.95 1.03 19.44
C ALA A 63 -16.57 2.50 19.66
N GLU A 64 -15.60 2.79 20.51
CA GLU A 64 -15.10 4.14 20.74
C GLU A 64 -14.38 4.70 19.51
N LEU A 65 -13.57 3.89 18.82
CA LEU A 65 -12.93 4.27 17.56
C LEU A 65 -13.97 4.50 16.45
N GLY A 66 -14.99 3.64 16.37
CA GLY A 66 -16.14 3.80 15.46
C GLY A 66 -16.94 5.06 15.75
N ALA A 67 -17.23 5.36 17.01
CA ALA A 67 -17.93 6.56 17.43
C ALA A 67 -17.14 7.84 17.14
N ARG A 68 -15.82 7.84 17.37
CA ARG A 68 -14.94 8.97 17.04
C ARG A 68 -14.87 9.20 15.53
N ARG A 69 -14.82 8.14 14.72
CA ARG A 69 -14.86 8.21 13.25
C ARG A 69 -16.21 8.69 12.73
N ALA A 70 -17.32 8.19 13.29
CA ALA A 70 -18.67 8.64 12.94
C ALA A 70 -18.92 10.10 13.33
N ALA A 71 -18.45 10.55 14.50
CA ALA A 71 -18.52 11.93 14.93
C ALA A 71 -17.68 12.85 14.04
N ALA A 72 -16.48 12.41 13.61
CA ALA A 72 -15.66 13.12 12.65
C ALA A 72 -16.32 13.21 11.27
N ALA A 73 -16.93 12.13 10.79
CA ALA A 73 -17.68 12.10 9.54
C ALA A 73 -18.93 13.00 9.58
N ALA A 74 -19.71 12.98 10.68
CA ALA A 74 -20.87 13.84 10.89
C ALA A 74 -20.48 15.33 11.00
N ALA A 75 -19.37 15.64 11.65
CA ALA A 75 -18.83 17.00 11.71
C ALA A 75 -18.36 17.53 10.35
N LEU A 76 -18.06 16.64 9.39
CA LEU A 76 -17.65 16.96 8.03
C LEU A 76 -18.83 17.11 7.08
N ALA A 77 -19.92 16.37 7.29
CA ALA A 77 -21.11 16.40 6.41
C ALA A 77 -21.91 17.71 6.50
N GLY A 78 -21.74 18.50 7.56
CA GLY A 78 -22.50 19.74 7.82
C GLY A 78 -21.74 21.04 7.65
N ARG A 79 -20.44 21.02 7.25
CA ARG A 79 -19.68 22.26 7.01
C ARG A 79 -19.36 22.41 5.54
N PRO A 80 -19.70 23.56 4.90
CA PRO A 80 -19.03 23.93 3.67
C PRO A 80 -17.52 23.90 3.98
N GLY A 81 -16.73 23.20 3.17
CA GLY A 81 -15.29 23.14 3.31
C GLY A 81 -14.73 24.56 3.52
N PRO A 82 -13.66 24.73 4.31
CA PRO A 82 -13.11 26.06 4.56
C PRO A 82 -12.89 26.73 3.21
N ALA A 83 -13.48 27.91 3.03
CA ALA A 83 -13.29 28.73 1.85
C ALA A 83 -11.78 28.82 1.62
N VAL A 84 -11.31 28.23 0.53
CA VAL A 84 -9.90 28.30 0.13
C VAL A 84 -9.57 29.77 0.01
N ALA A 85 -8.68 30.28 0.86
CA ALA A 85 -8.23 31.64 0.76
C ALA A 85 -7.78 31.95 -0.67
N PRO A 86 -8.02 33.15 -1.19
CA PRO A 86 -7.60 33.51 -2.55
C PRO A 86 -6.10 33.23 -2.74
N PRO A 87 -5.66 32.88 -3.96
CA PRO A 87 -4.29 32.52 -4.24
C PRO A 87 -3.32 33.57 -3.71
N PRO A 88 -2.31 33.19 -2.95
CA PRO A 88 -1.18 34.07 -2.80
C PRO A 88 -0.57 34.27 -4.19
N ASP A 89 -0.17 35.51 -4.46
CA ASP A 89 0.56 35.92 -5.63
C ASP A 89 1.68 34.94 -6.00
N ARG A 90 2.27 35.13 -7.18
CA ARG A 90 3.47 34.45 -7.76
C ARG A 90 4.60 34.06 -6.77
N GLN A 91 4.43 34.34 -5.51
CA GLN A 91 5.29 34.21 -4.37
C GLN A 91 5.22 32.84 -3.68
N GLY A 92 4.08 32.12 -3.71
CA GLY A 92 3.89 30.90 -2.91
C GLY A 92 4.89 29.76 -3.16
N ALA A 93 5.45 29.70 -4.37
CA ALA A 93 6.55 28.76 -4.66
C ALA A 93 7.93 29.33 -4.23
N ARG A 94 8.01 30.64 -3.94
CA ARG A 94 9.24 31.31 -3.46
C ARG A 94 9.27 31.43 -1.94
N ASP A 95 8.12 31.47 -1.28
CA ASP A 95 8.01 31.73 0.16
C ASP A 95 8.02 30.45 1.02
N GLY A 96 8.13 29.26 0.39
CA GLY A 96 8.18 27.98 1.10
C GLY A 96 6.79 27.49 1.56
N LEU A 97 6.78 26.34 2.24
CA LEU A 97 5.57 25.75 2.83
C LEU A 97 5.39 26.22 4.26
N GLU A 98 4.22 26.79 4.58
CA GLU A 98 3.85 27.12 5.95
C GLU A 98 3.26 25.88 6.65
N PHE A 99 4.07 25.25 7.51
CA PHE A 99 3.66 24.08 8.26
C PHE A 99 2.92 24.43 9.55
N GLY A 100 1.68 23.98 9.67
CA GLY A 100 0.81 24.10 10.83
C GLY A 100 0.38 22.73 11.39
N PRO A 101 -0.57 22.67 12.32
CA PRO A 101 -1.20 21.43 12.76
C PRO A 101 -1.89 20.73 11.58
N CYS A 102 -1.80 19.40 11.54
CA CYS A 102 -2.53 18.62 10.54
C CYS A 102 -4.04 18.67 10.78
N PRO A 103 -4.86 18.55 9.73
CA PRO A 103 -6.30 18.34 9.90
C PRO A 103 -6.56 17.12 10.80
N VAL A 104 -7.41 17.26 11.80
CA VAL A 104 -7.71 16.19 12.77
C VAL A 104 -8.18 14.90 12.10
N ALA A 105 -8.89 15.04 10.98
CA ALA A 105 -9.41 13.90 10.22
C ALA A 105 -8.31 13.04 9.54
N GLU A 106 -7.06 13.53 9.45
CA GLU A 106 -5.94 12.73 8.93
C GLU A 106 -5.37 11.78 10.00
N GLY A 107 -5.65 11.99 11.28
CA GLY A 107 -5.24 11.08 12.37
C GLY A 107 -3.72 11.00 12.61
N LEU A 108 -2.95 12.00 12.18
CA LEU A 108 -1.48 11.96 12.13
C LEU A 108 -0.80 12.36 13.44
N GLY A 109 -1.46 12.52 14.53
CA GLY A 109 -0.83 12.89 15.80
C GLY A 109 -0.24 14.33 15.84
N PRO A 110 0.13 14.82 17.01
CA PRO A 110 0.52 16.24 17.22
C PRO A 110 1.89 16.59 16.69
N ASP A 111 2.81 15.63 16.57
CA ASP A 111 4.20 15.85 16.17
C ASP A 111 4.35 16.02 14.65
N VAL A 112 3.35 15.54 13.88
CA VAL A 112 3.30 15.73 12.43
C VAL A 112 2.73 17.11 12.12
N ARG A 113 3.41 17.83 11.23
CA ARG A 113 2.98 19.14 10.76
C ARG A 113 2.53 19.07 9.32
N CYS A 114 1.47 19.80 8.95
CA CYS A 114 0.92 19.81 7.61
C CYS A 114 0.98 21.19 6.96
N ALA A 115 1.09 21.19 5.64
CA ALA A 115 1.01 22.38 4.80
C ALA A 115 0.23 22.09 3.52
N ALA A 116 -0.37 23.10 2.90
CA ALA A 116 -1.00 22.99 1.60
C ALA A 116 -0.10 23.61 0.52
N LEU A 117 0.29 22.80 -0.47
CA LEU A 117 1.03 23.25 -1.64
C LEU A 117 0.08 23.53 -2.79
N ARG A 118 0.12 24.73 -3.35
CA ARG A 118 -0.66 25.08 -4.55
C ARG A 118 0.09 24.70 -5.82
N VAL A 119 -0.63 24.06 -6.75
CA VAL A 119 -0.10 23.65 -8.04
C VAL A 119 -1.14 23.91 -9.14
N PRO A 120 -0.73 24.15 -10.40
CA PRO A 120 -1.67 24.27 -11.50
C PRO A 120 -2.49 23.00 -11.72
N VAL A 121 -3.78 23.12 -11.95
CA VAL A 121 -4.59 21.99 -12.46
C VAL A 121 -4.02 21.54 -13.80
N ASP A 122 -3.71 22.49 -14.67
CA ASP A 122 -3.13 22.26 -15.99
C ASP A 122 -1.81 23.01 -16.14
N TYR A 123 -0.70 22.29 -16.24
CA TYR A 123 0.63 22.88 -16.43
C TYR A 123 0.87 23.52 -17.80
N ALA A 124 -0.01 23.27 -18.78
CA ALA A 124 0.00 24.07 -20.02
C ALA A 124 -0.56 25.50 -19.80
N ARG A 125 -1.31 25.68 -18.73
CA ARG A 125 -1.89 26.97 -18.30
C ARG A 125 -1.51 27.25 -16.83
N PRO A 126 -0.24 27.49 -16.51
CA PRO A 126 0.26 27.52 -15.12
C PRO A 126 -0.35 28.67 -14.28
N TYR A 127 -0.94 29.68 -14.91
CA TYR A 127 -1.63 30.79 -14.25
C TYR A 127 -3.16 30.62 -14.28
N GLY A 128 -3.66 29.49 -14.76
CA GLY A 128 -5.08 29.11 -14.75
C GLY A 128 -5.53 28.59 -13.37
N PRO A 129 -6.60 27.77 -13.36
CA PRO A 129 -7.09 27.15 -12.14
C PRO A 129 -5.99 26.42 -11.37
N GLN A 130 -6.02 26.56 -10.05
CA GLN A 130 -5.06 25.94 -9.14
C GLN A 130 -5.76 24.86 -8.32
N THR A 131 -5.01 23.82 -7.95
CA THR A 131 -5.40 22.84 -6.93
C THR A 131 -4.38 22.86 -5.78
N ALA A 132 -4.71 22.22 -4.68
CA ALA A 132 -3.81 22.09 -3.53
C ALA A 132 -3.37 20.64 -3.36
N ILE A 133 -2.16 20.44 -2.88
CA ILE A 133 -1.61 19.15 -2.44
C ILE A 133 -1.36 19.27 -0.95
N LEU A 134 -1.93 18.38 -0.16
CA LEU A 134 -1.65 18.32 1.27
C LEU A 134 -0.32 17.60 1.50
N VAL A 135 0.53 18.21 2.33
CA VAL A 135 1.88 17.72 2.65
C VAL A 135 1.99 17.58 4.16
N SER A 136 2.56 16.49 4.63
CA SER A 136 2.87 16.21 6.03
C SER A 136 4.37 16.12 6.24
N ARG A 137 4.86 16.49 7.44
CA ARG A 137 6.29 16.48 7.77
C ARG A 137 6.54 16.23 9.26
N VAL A 138 7.56 15.42 9.54
CA VAL A 138 8.32 15.42 10.79
C VAL A 138 9.74 15.83 10.46
N THR A 139 10.29 16.81 11.20
CA THR A 139 11.65 17.30 10.97
C THR A 139 12.70 16.32 11.47
N ALA A 140 13.87 16.31 10.82
CA ALA A 140 15.02 15.52 11.26
C ALA A 140 15.31 15.77 12.75
N SER A 141 15.43 14.69 13.52
CA SER A 141 15.64 14.78 14.97
C SER A 141 17.06 15.22 15.36
N GLY A 142 18.05 15.07 14.46
CA GLY A 142 19.46 15.33 14.77
C GLY A 142 20.04 14.38 15.81
N ALA A 143 19.35 13.29 16.16
CA ALA A 143 19.79 12.35 17.17
C ALA A 143 21.20 11.82 16.87
N GLY A 144 22.03 11.68 17.91
CA GLY A 144 23.43 11.27 17.77
C GLY A 144 24.33 12.28 17.04
N GLY A 145 23.90 13.54 16.89
CA GLY A 145 24.67 14.58 16.18
C GLY A 145 24.59 14.44 14.64
N ALA A 146 23.64 13.70 14.11
CA ALA A 146 23.46 13.53 12.67
C ALA A 146 23.13 14.86 11.98
N PRO A 147 23.92 15.30 10.97
CA PRO A 147 23.61 16.51 10.24
C PRO A 147 22.36 16.29 9.37
N ARG A 148 21.49 17.31 9.33
CA ARG A 148 20.33 17.30 8.44
C ARG A 148 20.77 17.19 6.97
N GLN A 149 20.23 16.22 6.25
CA GLN A 149 20.54 15.96 4.84
C GLN A 149 19.46 16.43 3.86
N GLY A 150 18.41 17.11 4.34
CA GLY A 150 17.30 17.59 3.54
C GLY A 150 16.00 16.83 3.80
N ALA A 151 15.06 16.92 2.88
CA ALA A 151 13.77 16.23 2.96
C ALA A 151 13.80 14.91 2.17
N LEU A 152 13.33 13.82 2.78
CA LEU A 152 13.02 12.56 2.12
C LEU A 152 11.51 12.52 1.85
N VAL A 153 11.13 12.59 0.58
CA VAL A 153 9.73 12.57 0.13
C VAL A 153 9.33 11.15 -0.25
N TYR A 154 8.16 10.71 0.20
CA TYR A 154 7.65 9.36 -0.06
C TYR A 154 6.34 9.36 -0.87
N ASN A 155 6.23 8.41 -1.81
CA ASN A 155 5.00 8.09 -2.51
C ASN A 155 4.70 6.58 -2.41
N PRO A 156 3.57 6.19 -1.79
CA PRO A 156 3.22 4.78 -1.56
C PRO A 156 2.78 4.03 -2.82
N GLY A 157 2.45 4.75 -3.89
CA GLY A 157 1.95 4.14 -5.13
C GLY A 157 0.43 4.14 -5.24
N GLY A 158 -0.12 3.06 -5.69
CA GLY A 158 -1.49 2.90 -6.17
C GLY A 158 -1.50 2.87 -7.71
N PRO A 159 -1.70 4.02 -8.46
CA PRO A 159 -1.83 5.43 -8.03
C PRO A 159 -3.04 5.69 -7.12
N GLY A 160 -3.08 6.85 -6.48
CA GLY A 160 -4.18 7.21 -5.58
C GLY A 160 -3.91 6.92 -4.10
N GLY A 161 -2.78 6.34 -3.77
CA GLY A 161 -2.36 6.13 -2.39
C GLY A 161 -2.08 7.46 -1.67
N ASN A 162 -2.63 7.58 -0.45
CA ASN A 162 -2.38 8.72 0.43
C ASN A 162 -1.07 8.52 1.20
N GLY A 163 -0.05 9.32 0.91
CA GLY A 163 1.28 9.23 1.52
C GLY A 163 1.46 10.03 2.82
N LEU A 164 0.43 10.72 3.31
CA LEU A 164 0.54 11.60 4.49
C LEU A 164 1.00 10.90 5.77
N PHE A 165 0.83 9.59 5.86
CA PHE A 165 1.26 8.79 7.01
C PHE A 165 2.78 8.60 7.11
N PHE A 166 3.54 8.84 6.04
CA PHE A 166 4.97 8.53 6.02
C PHE A 166 5.79 9.12 7.19
N PRO A 167 5.55 10.35 7.66
CA PRO A 167 6.29 10.88 8.81
C PRO A 167 6.17 10.04 10.10
N LEU A 168 5.12 9.20 10.23
CA LEU A 168 4.93 8.35 11.40
C LEU A 168 5.98 7.23 11.52
N VAL A 169 6.70 6.92 10.44
CA VAL A 169 7.78 5.93 10.50
C VAL A 169 8.99 6.42 11.30
N ALA A 170 9.09 7.72 11.60
CA ALA A 170 10.16 8.29 12.42
C ALA A 170 10.31 7.61 13.79
N ASP A 171 9.22 7.07 14.33
CA ASP A 171 9.19 6.37 15.62
C ASP A 171 9.63 4.90 15.54
N LEU A 172 9.76 4.36 14.31
CA LEU A 172 10.13 2.97 14.11
C LEU A 172 11.66 2.78 14.20
N PRO A 173 12.13 1.70 14.87
CA PRO A 173 13.54 1.46 15.08
C PRO A 173 14.37 1.46 13.79
N GLU A 174 13.87 0.84 12.74
CA GLU A 174 14.49 0.71 11.42
C GLU A 174 14.65 2.03 10.67
N TRP A 175 13.84 3.05 11.02
CA TRP A 175 13.87 4.38 10.42
C TRP A 175 14.64 5.41 11.26
N ARG A 176 15.08 5.06 12.47
CA ARG A 176 15.65 6.01 13.45
C ARG A 176 16.84 6.78 12.91
N ARG A 177 17.77 6.14 12.19
CA ARG A 177 18.96 6.81 11.65
C ARG A 177 18.63 7.69 10.44
N VAL A 178 17.69 7.24 9.61
CA VAL A 178 17.18 8.05 8.48
C VAL A 178 16.41 9.25 9.02
N GLY A 179 15.50 9.07 9.98
CA GLY A 179 14.75 10.14 10.64
C GLY A 179 15.61 11.11 11.47
N ALA A 180 16.83 10.69 11.89
CA ALA A 180 17.79 11.62 12.47
C ALA A 180 18.40 12.56 11.44
N ALA A 181 18.56 12.13 10.19
CA ALA A 181 19.24 12.86 9.13
C ALA A 181 18.29 13.57 8.15
N TYR A 182 17.04 13.12 8.01
CA TYR A 182 16.08 13.66 7.04
C TYR A 182 14.81 14.16 7.70
N ASP A 183 14.26 15.25 7.17
CA ASP A 183 12.84 15.54 7.35
C ASP A 183 12.06 14.47 6.58
N LEU A 184 11.20 13.73 7.26
CA LEU A 184 10.33 12.75 6.61
C LEU A 184 9.09 13.45 6.10
N VAL A 185 8.85 13.39 4.79
CA VAL A 185 7.79 14.14 4.12
C VAL A 185 6.87 13.18 3.39
N GLY A 186 5.59 13.19 3.80
CA GLY A 186 4.50 12.56 3.08
C GLY A 186 3.67 13.58 2.31
N TYR A 187 2.92 13.14 1.31
CA TYR A 187 1.96 13.99 0.64
C TYR A 187 0.80 13.17 0.05
N ALA A 188 -0.35 13.80 -0.06
CA ALA A 188 -1.47 13.26 -0.80
C ALA A 188 -1.40 13.81 -2.23
N PRO A 189 -1.23 12.98 -3.27
CA PRO A 189 -1.20 13.43 -4.67
C PRO A 189 -2.46 14.20 -5.06
N ARG A 190 -2.45 14.87 -6.23
CA ARG A 190 -3.62 15.57 -6.75
C ARG A 190 -4.86 14.68 -6.79
N GLY A 191 -5.97 15.17 -6.27
CA GLY A 191 -7.25 14.45 -6.19
C GLY A 191 -7.35 13.44 -5.06
N VAL A 192 -6.26 13.16 -4.32
CA VAL A 192 -6.25 12.20 -3.22
C VAL A 192 -6.63 12.88 -1.90
N GLY A 193 -7.53 12.25 -1.16
CA GLY A 193 -7.93 12.67 0.18
C GLY A 193 -8.39 14.12 0.21
N ARG A 194 -7.68 14.97 0.98
CA ARG A 194 -7.98 16.41 1.11
C ARG A 194 -7.15 17.30 0.19
N SER A 195 -6.44 16.71 -0.76
CA SER A 195 -5.68 17.45 -1.78
C SER A 195 -6.60 18.03 -2.83
N GLY A 196 -6.88 19.33 -2.72
CA GLY A 196 -7.73 20.07 -3.65
C GLY A 196 -9.17 19.56 -3.67
N HIS A 197 -9.65 19.22 -4.85
CA HIS A 197 -10.95 18.59 -5.06
C HIS A 197 -10.77 17.07 -5.11
N PRO A 198 -11.22 16.31 -4.09
CA PRO A 198 -11.15 14.85 -4.12
C PRO A 198 -11.88 14.29 -5.33
N LEU A 199 -11.20 13.45 -6.09
CA LEU A 199 -11.83 12.80 -7.24
C LEU A 199 -12.75 11.68 -6.75
N SER A 200 -13.96 11.61 -7.32
CA SER A 200 -14.87 10.49 -7.16
C SER A 200 -15.59 10.25 -8.47
N CYS A 201 -15.84 9.02 -8.84
CA CYS A 201 -16.50 8.64 -10.09
C CYS A 201 -17.93 8.12 -9.85
N GLN A 202 -18.27 7.80 -8.61
CA GLN A 202 -19.60 7.32 -8.21
C GLN A 202 -19.95 7.80 -6.80
N ASP A 203 -21.15 7.46 -6.35
CA ASP A 203 -21.52 7.61 -4.94
C ASP A 203 -20.62 6.70 -4.08
N PRO A 204 -19.89 7.23 -3.09
CA PRO A 204 -19.06 6.43 -2.20
C PRO A 204 -19.80 5.27 -1.52
N ALA A 205 -21.09 5.40 -1.25
CA ALA A 205 -21.90 4.32 -0.70
C ALA A 205 -22.03 3.10 -1.63
N ARG A 206 -21.64 3.24 -2.90
CA ARG A 206 -21.56 2.13 -3.87
C ARG A 206 -20.20 1.46 -3.91
N HIS A 207 -19.18 2.11 -3.35
CA HIS A 207 -17.84 1.54 -3.24
C HIS A 207 -17.88 0.41 -2.22
N ASP A 208 -17.29 -0.74 -2.56
CA ASP A 208 -17.28 -1.93 -1.70
C ASP A 208 -18.65 -2.35 -1.14
N ARG A 209 -19.70 -2.11 -1.91
CA ARG A 209 -21.07 -2.44 -1.49
C ARG A 209 -21.16 -3.92 -1.10
N ALA A 210 -21.58 -4.16 0.12
CA ALA A 210 -21.75 -5.50 0.66
C ALA A 210 -23.23 -5.97 0.54
N PRO A 211 -23.46 -7.28 0.37
CA PRO A 211 -22.48 -8.25 -0.11
C PRO A 211 -22.18 -8.08 -1.60
N ALA A 212 -20.97 -8.44 -2.04
CA ALA A 212 -20.58 -8.37 -3.44
C ALA A 212 -20.14 -9.75 -3.97
N GLU A 213 -20.27 -9.93 -5.30
CA GLU A 213 -19.81 -11.14 -5.97
C GLU A 213 -18.46 -10.91 -6.65
N ALA A 214 -17.52 -11.83 -6.43
CA ALA A 214 -16.28 -11.87 -7.18
C ALA A 214 -16.51 -12.30 -8.63
N ALA A 215 -15.68 -11.80 -9.54
CA ALA A 215 -15.53 -12.43 -10.83
C ALA A 215 -15.07 -13.88 -10.62
N GLY A 216 -15.74 -14.82 -11.27
CA GLY A 216 -15.26 -16.19 -11.31
C GLY A 216 -14.04 -16.32 -12.22
N ALA A 217 -13.31 -17.43 -12.10
CA ALA A 217 -12.23 -17.76 -13.03
C ALA A 217 -12.71 -17.85 -14.50
N ARG A 218 -13.99 -18.08 -14.70
CA ARG A 218 -14.66 -18.14 -16.02
C ARG A 218 -16.02 -17.45 -15.92
N PRO A 219 -16.08 -16.11 -15.96
CA PRO A 219 -17.35 -15.41 -15.93
C PRO A 219 -18.19 -15.75 -17.18
N ASP A 220 -19.47 -15.99 -16.99
CA ASP A 220 -20.39 -16.21 -18.10
C ASP A 220 -20.71 -14.90 -18.86
N ALA A 221 -21.47 -15.02 -19.94
CA ALA A 221 -21.80 -13.87 -20.79
C ALA A 221 -22.59 -12.79 -20.03
N ALA A 222 -23.51 -13.18 -19.15
CA ALA A 222 -24.32 -12.23 -18.38
C ALA A 222 -23.47 -11.47 -17.36
N ALA A 223 -22.56 -12.17 -16.66
CA ALA A 223 -21.61 -11.54 -15.74
C ALA A 223 -20.67 -10.57 -16.48
N LYS A 224 -20.15 -10.94 -17.65
CA LYS A 224 -19.33 -10.07 -18.49
C LYS A 224 -20.09 -8.82 -18.92
N GLU A 225 -21.31 -8.95 -19.41
CA GLU A 225 -22.18 -7.84 -19.83
C GLU A 225 -22.44 -6.87 -18.67
N ALA A 226 -22.77 -7.39 -17.48
CA ALA A 226 -22.97 -6.58 -16.27
C ALA A 226 -21.71 -5.78 -15.90
N ARG A 227 -20.52 -6.37 -16.00
CA ARG A 227 -19.24 -5.70 -15.72
C ARG A 227 -18.91 -4.65 -16.77
N ILE A 228 -19.20 -4.89 -18.06
CA ILE A 228 -19.05 -3.89 -19.12
C ILE A 228 -19.96 -2.68 -18.85
N ALA A 229 -21.23 -2.93 -18.50
CA ALA A 229 -22.17 -1.85 -18.17
C ALA A 229 -21.70 -1.02 -16.96
N ALA A 230 -21.19 -1.70 -15.90
CA ALA A 230 -20.65 -1.04 -14.72
C ALA A 230 -19.40 -0.19 -15.06
N ALA A 231 -18.47 -0.71 -15.86
CA ALA A 231 -17.27 0.00 -16.29
C ALA A 231 -17.60 1.27 -17.11
N ARG A 232 -18.58 1.16 -18.02
CA ARG A 232 -19.09 2.31 -18.79
C ARG A 232 -19.74 3.36 -17.89
N ALA A 233 -20.52 2.94 -16.90
CA ALA A 233 -21.15 3.83 -15.94
C ALA A 233 -20.12 4.55 -15.08
N TYR A 234 -19.09 3.83 -14.61
CA TYR A 234 -18.00 4.40 -13.81
C TYR A 234 -17.21 5.45 -14.61
N ALA A 235 -16.80 5.14 -15.84
CA ALA A 235 -16.09 6.07 -16.71
C ALA A 235 -16.92 7.35 -17.00
N ARG A 236 -18.23 7.22 -17.23
CA ARG A 236 -19.14 8.39 -17.37
C ARG A 236 -19.21 9.18 -16.08
N GLY A 237 -19.35 8.53 -14.92
CA GLY A 237 -19.41 9.20 -13.63
C GLY A 237 -18.15 10.00 -13.32
N CYS A 238 -16.96 9.49 -13.71
CA CYS A 238 -15.72 10.27 -13.65
C CYS A 238 -15.80 11.56 -14.48
N ALA A 239 -16.30 11.48 -15.72
CA ALA A 239 -16.43 12.63 -16.59
C ALA A 239 -17.44 13.67 -16.05
N GLU A 240 -18.58 13.21 -15.56
CA GLU A 240 -19.63 14.08 -15.02
C GLU A 240 -19.18 14.83 -13.77
N ARG A 241 -18.39 14.18 -12.90
CA ARG A 241 -17.96 14.75 -11.62
C ARG A 241 -16.70 15.59 -11.71
N ALA A 242 -15.73 15.18 -12.52
CA ALA A 242 -14.47 15.89 -12.68
C ALA A 242 -14.50 16.92 -13.83
N GLY A 243 -15.45 16.81 -14.76
CA GLY A 243 -15.58 17.74 -15.88
C GLY A 243 -14.29 17.88 -16.69
N ALA A 244 -13.90 19.12 -16.95
CA ALA A 244 -12.69 19.44 -17.72
C ALA A 244 -11.38 19.03 -17.01
N ASP A 245 -11.41 18.86 -15.70
CA ASP A 245 -10.21 18.54 -14.91
C ASP A 245 -9.83 17.06 -15.00
N LEU A 246 -10.73 16.19 -15.53
CA LEU A 246 -10.49 14.75 -15.61
C LEU A 246 -9.17 14.39 -16.31
N GLY A 247 -8.82 15.09 -17.37
CA GLY A 247 -7.57 14.90 -18.11
C GLY A 247 -6.31 15.38 -17.37
N SER A 248 -6.45 16.03 -16.23
CA SER A 248 -5.32 16.53 -15.44
C SER A 248 -4.72 15.48 -14.49
N TYR A 249 -5.44 14.41 -14.20
CA TYR A 249 -4.97 13.31 -13.35
C TYR A 249 -4.06 12.38 -14.16
N THR A 250 -2.76 12.69 -14.19
CA THR A 250 -1.75 11.96 -14.97
C THR A 250 -0.45 11.84 -14.19
N THR A 251 0.33 10.80 -14.48
CA THR A 251 1.70 10.68 -13.92
C THR A 251 2.55 11.89 -14.25
N LEU A 252 2.45 12.44 -15.46
CA LEU A 252 3.25 13.61 -15.85
C LEU A 252 2.93 14.85 -15.00
N ASN A 253 1.67 15.08 -14.66
CA ASN A 253 1.29 16.19 -13.78
C ASN A 253 1.70 15.91 -12.32
N ASN A 254 1.57 14.66 -11.84
CA ASN A 254 2.09 14.27 -10.52
C ASN A 254 3.62 14.47 -10.41
N VAL A 255 4.38 14.20 -11.48
CA VAL A 255 5.82 14.46 -11.55
C VAL A 255 6.13 15.95 -11.47
N ARG A 256 5.34 16.79 -12.14
CA ARG A 256 5.48 18.25 -12.07
C ARG A 256 5.12 18.77 -10.67
N ASP A 257 4.06 18.23 -10.05
CA ASP A 257 3.69 18.54 -8.66
C ASP A 257 4.84 18.19 -7.69
N LEU A 258 5.46 17.03 -7.87
CA LEU A 258 6.62 16.61 -7.07
C LEU A 258 7.82 17.55 -7.28
N HIS A 259 8.01 18.08 -8.50
CA HIS A 259 9.04 19.08 -8.78
C HIS A 259 8.77 20.42 -8.09
N VAL A 260 7.52 20.86 -8.06
CA VAL A 260 7.09 22.07 -7.32
C VAL A 260 7.24 21.83 -5.82
N LEU A 261 6.83 20.64 -5.31
CA LEU A 261 7.00 20.26 -3.88
C LEU A 261 8.47 20.33 -3.46
N ARG A 262 9.38 19.75 -4.25
CA ARG A 262 10.83 19.85 -4.00
C ARG A 262 11.27 21.31 -3.80
N ALA A 263 10.84 22.19 -4.71
CA ALA A 263 11.22 23.61 -4.65
C ALA A 263 10.61 24.33 -3.43
N ALA A 264 9.35 24.04 -3.11
CA ALA A 264 8.64 24.61 -1.97
C ALA A 264 9.21 24.11 -0.62
N LEU A 265 9.82 22.93 -0.56
CA LEU A 265 10.58 22.43 0.58
C LEU A 265 11.97 23.09 0.72
N GLY A 266 12.37 23.95 -0.22
CA GLY A 266 13.69 24.57 -0.26
C GLY A 266 14.80 23.64 -0.74
N GLU A 267 14.47 22.49 -1.30
CA GLU A 267 15.46 21.50 -1.71
C GLU A 267 15.95 21.74 -3.14
N SER A 268 17.25 21.93 -3.33
CA SER A 268 17.85 22.08 -4.68
C SER A 268 17.74 20.78 -5.49
N ARG A 269 17.77 19.63 -4.81
CA ARG A 269 17.67 18.29 -5.37
C ARG A 269 16.75 17.42 -4.51
N LEU A 270 15.93 16.61 -5.14
CA LEU A 270 14.98 15.71 -4.52
C LEU A 270 15.67 14.45 -3.96
N THR A 271 15.43 14.13 -2.69
CA THR A 271 15.57 12.77 -2.17
C THR A 271 14.17 12.15 -2.12
N PHE A 272 14.01 11.00 -2.75
CA PHE A 272 12.70 10.40 -2.98
C PHE A 272 12.74 8.88 -2.74
N MET A 273 11.69 8.37 -2.14
CA MET A 273 11.40 6.94 -2.11
C MET A 273 10.00 6.72 -2.68
N GLY A 274 9.89 5.83 -3.65
CA GLY A 274 8.62 5.42 -4.24
C GLY A 274 8.44 3.92 -4.13
N ALA A 275 7.23 3.51 -3.74
CA ALA A 275 6.85 2.11 -3.74
C ALA A 275 5.79 1.84 -4.82
N SER A 276 5.84 0.64 -5.46
CA SER A 276 4.83 0.24 -6.44
C SER A 276 4.72 1.26 -7.60
N TYR A 277 3.53 1.81 -7.90
CA TYR A 277 3.38 2.92 -8.85
C TYR A 277 4.32 4.11 -8.55
N GLY A 278 4.62 4.37 -7.28
CA GLY A 278 5.57 5.43 -6.89
C GLY A 278 6.94 5.26 -7.52
N THR A 279 7.33 4.04 -7.89
CA THR A 279 8.58 3.77 -8.62
C THR A 279 8.51 4.28 -10.07
N TYR A 280 7.37 4.11 -10.75
CA TYR A 280 7.16 4.68 -12.08
C TYR A 280 7.14 6.21 -12.03
N LEU A 281 6.45 6.79 -11.05
CA LEU A 281 6.46 8.24 -10.81
C LEU A 281 7.89 8.78 -10.62
N GLY A 282 8.68 8.14 -9.75
CA GLY A 282 10.09 8.51 -9.50
C GLY A 282 10.98 8.31 -10.73
N ALA A 283 10.76 7.24 -11.51
CA ALA A 283 11.51 6.96 -12.73
C ALA A 283 11.24 7.99 -13.83
N VAL A 284 9.98 8.42 -13.98
CA VAL A 284 9.61 9.52 -14.89
C VAL A 284 10.23 10.83 -14.40
N TYR A 285 10.24 11.10 -13.08
CA TYR A 285 10.92 12.28 -12.51
C TYR A 285 12.41 12.25 -12.81
N ALA A 286 13.10 11.12 -12.59
CA ALA A 286 14.52 10.95 -12.88
C ALA A 286 14.86 11.16 -14.37
N THR A 287 13.93 10.81 -15.26
CA THR A 287 14.07 11.00 -16.71
C THR A 287 13.95 12.47 -17.11
N LEU A 288 12.95 13.18 -16.53
CA LEU A 288 12.64 14.56 -16.91
C LEU A 288 13.50 15.60 -16.18
N TYR A 289 13.89 15.31 -14.94
CA TYR A 289 14.61 16.23 -14.05
C TYR A 289 15.89 15.61 -13.46
N PRO A 290 16.77 14.96 -14.26
CA PRO A 290 17.91 14.21 -13.73
C PRO A 290 18.89 15.08 -12.92
N GLY A 291 19.03 16.37 -13.26
CA GLY A 291 19.87 17.34 -12.51
C GLY A 291 19.30 17.75 -11.16
N HIS A 292 18.03 17.48 -10.91
CA HIS A 292 17.33 17.78 -9.65
C HIS A 292 17.13 16.56 -8.76
N VAL A 293 17.83 15.46 -9.02
CA VAL A 293 17.84 14.28 -8.17
C VAL A 293 19.08 14.29 -7.27
N ARG A 294 18.86 14.00 -5.97
CA ARG A 294 19.93 13.73 -5.01
C ARG A 294 20.05 12.22 -4.77
N ARG A 295 18.96 11.57 -4.37
CA ARG A 295 18.86 10.12 -4.13
C ARG A 295 17.46 9.63 -4.47
N MET A 296 17.37 8.41 -5.01
CA MET A 296 16.08 7.76 -5.28
C MET A 296 16.13 6.29 -4.91
N VAL A 297 15.13 5.86 -4.13
CA VAL A 297 14.85 4.45 -3.82
C VAL A 297 13.56 4.06 -4.53
N PHE A 298 13.61 2.93 -5.23
CA PHE A 298 12.49 2.35 -5.97
C PHE A 298 12.18 0.98 -5.36
N ASP A 299 11.15 0.89 -4.52
CA ASP A 299 10.74 -0.35 -3.86
C ASP A 299 9.61 -1.02 -4.64
N SER A 300 9.79 -2.28 -5.02
CA SER A 300 8.79 -3.04 -5.78
C SER A 300 8.43 -2.36 -7.11
N ALA A 301 9.40 -2.38 -8.04
CA ALA A 301 9.38 -1.52 -9.21
C ALA A 301 8.41 -1.98 -10.31
N VAL A 302 7.56 -1.07 -10.76
CA VAL A 302 6.75 -1.20 -11.99
C VAL A 302 7.67 -1.31 -13.21
N ASP A 303 7.30 -2.15 -14.19
CA ASP A 303 7.99 -2.21 -15.48
C ASP A 303 7.73 -0.90 -16.29
N PRO A 304 8.76 -0.06 -16.50
CA PRO A 304 8.59 1.24 -17.11
C PRO A 304 8.64 1.22 -18.65
N ASP A 305 8.62 0.04 -19.29
CA ASP A 305 8.56 -0.05 -20.75
C ASP A 305 7.29 0.63 -21.26
N PRO A 306 7.38 1.71 -22.07
CA PRO A 306 6.21 2.44 -22.54
C PRO A 306 5.23 1.59 -23.36
N ARG A 307 5.68 0.43 -23.89
CA ARG A 307 4.80 -0.52 -24.59
C ARG A 307 3.97 -1.39 -23.64
N LYS A 308 4.32 -1.42 -22.35
CA LYS A 308 3.65 -2.22 -21.32
C LYS A 308 2.76 -1.40 -20.40
N VAL A 309 3.07 -0.11 -20.25
CA VAL A 309 2.33 0.84 -19.43
C VAL A 309 1.00 1.17 -20.12
N TRP A 310 -0.18 0.82 -19.59
CA TRP A 310 -0.45 0.06 -18.33
C TRP A 310 -1.02 -1.33 -18.62
N TYR A 311 -1.69 -1.51 -19.79
CA TYR A 311 -2.47 -2.70 -20.09
C TYR A 311 -1.67 -4.00 -19.96
N ARG A 312 -0.46 -4.04 -20.54
CA ARG A 312 0.40 -5.23 -20.46
C ARG A 312 0.99 -5.46 -19.08
N ASN A 313 1.22 -4.41 -18.30
CA ASN A 313 1.63 -4.55 -16.90
C ASN A 313 0.52 -5.21 -16.08
N ASN A 314 -0.73 -4.83 -16.27
CA ASN A 314 -1.87 -5.46 -15.60
C ASN A 314 -2.02 -6.94 -15.98
N LEU A 315 -1.84 -7.29 -17.25
CA LEU A 315 -1.84 -8.70 -17.64
C LEU A 315 -0.68 -9.48 -16.98
N ALA A 316 0.48 -8.86 -16.81
CA ALA A 316 1.64 -9.50 -16.18
C ALA A 316 1.48 -9.72 -14.66
N GLN A 317 0.57 -9.01 -14.00
CA GLN A 317 0.26 -9.20 -12.57
C GLN A 317 -0.44 -10.54 -12.31
N ALA A 318 -1.32 -10.99 -13.20
CA ALA A 318 -2.12 -12.18 -12.94
C ALA A 318 -1.28 -13.45 -12.68
N PRO A 319 -0.24 -13.80 -13.48
CA PRO A 319 0.66 -14.91 -13.14
C PRO A 319 1.46 -14.66 -11.86
N GLY A 320 1.76 -13.40 -11.54
CA GLY A 320 2.41 -13.02 -10.29
C GLY A 320 1.54 -13.33 -9.08
N PHE A 321 0.30 -12.89 -9.09
CA PHE A 321 -0.67 -13.16 -8.02
C PHE A 321 -1.02 -14.64 -7.92
N GLU A 322 -1.09 -15.38 -9.02
CA GLU A 322 -1.30 -16.83 -8.99
C GLU A 322 -0.16 -17.54 -8.26
N ARG A 323 1.10 -17.16 -8.52
CA ARG A 323 2.25 -17.70 -7.77
C ARG A 323 2.15 -17.41 -6.28
N ARG A 324 1.82 -16.17 -5.91
CA ARG A 324 1.66 -15.78 -4.50
C ARG A 324 0.50 -16.49 -3.82
N TRP A 325 -0.59 -16.70 -4.53
CA TRP A 325 -1.71 -17.50 -4.07
C TRP A 325 -1.30 -18.96 -3.84
N ALA A 326 -0.49 -19.52 -4.73
CA ALA A 326 0.08 -20.86 -4.55
C ALA A 326 1.02 -20.91 -3.35
N ASP A 327 1.84 -19.87 -3.10
CA ASP A 327 2.72 -19.78 -1.93
C ASP A 327 1.91 -19.79 -0.63
N PHE A 328 0.83 -18.99 -0.54
CA PHE A 328 -0.09 -19.02 0.61
C PHE A 328 -0.69 -20.40 0.84
N ARG A 329 -1.19 -21.06 -0.21
CA ARG A 329 -1.77 -22.41 -0.10
C ARG A 329 -0.75 -23.43 0.39
N ALA A 330 0.47 -23.37 -0.13
CA ALA A 330 1.56 -24.25 0.29
C ALA A 330 1.95 -24.01 1.75
N TRP A 331 2.04 -22.74 2.17
CA TRP A 331 2.30 -22.37 3.56
C TRP A 331 1.19 -22.90 4.49
N ALA A 332 -0.08 -22.66 4.16
CA ALA A 332 -1.23 -23.12 4.95
C ALA A 332 -1.29 -24.66 5.05
N ALA A 333 -0.90 -25.36 3.99
CA ALA A 333 -0.81 -26.84 3.97
C ALA A 333 0.27 -27.36 4.92
N ARG A 334 1.44 -26.72 4.97
CA ARG A 334 2.50 -27.05 5.95
C ARG A 334 2.03 -26.89 7.39
N HIS A 335 1.10 -25.97 7.62
CA HIS A 335 0.52 -25.68 8.94
C HIS A 335 -0.87 -26.33 9.14
N HIS A 336 -1.12 -27.46 8.46
CA HIS A 336 -2.39 -28.20 8.56
C HIS A 336 -2.77 -28.55 10.00
N ALA A 337 -1.79 -28.92 10.83
CA ALA A 337 -2.03 -29.26 12.24
C ALA A 337 -2.67 -28.12 13.04
N VAL A 338 -2.43 -26.85 12.64
CA VAL A 338 -2.97 -25.67 13.30
C VAL A 338 -4.35 -25.32 12.70
N TYR A 339 -4.46 -25.32 11.37
CA TYR A 339 -5.62 -24.74 10.69
C TYR A 339 -6.66 -25.79 10.22
N GLY A 340 -6.26 -27.03 10.00
CA GLY A 340 -7.17 -28.07 9.49
C GLY A 340 -7.67 -27.86 8.06
N LEU A 341 -6.97 -27.02 7.26
CA LEU A 341 -7.37 -26.66 5.91
C LEU A 341 -7.02 -27.72 4.84
N GLY A 342 -6.21 -28.70 5.20
CA GLY A 342 -5.67 -29.72 4.31
C GLY A 342 -4.15 -29.71 4.30
N SER A 343 -3.55 -30.88 4.04
CA SER A 343 -2.09 -31.10 4.05
C SER A 343 -1.43 -30.92 2.69
N THR A 344 -2.17 -30.53 1.66
CA THR A 344 -1.66 -30.16 0.32
C THR A 344 -2.25 -28.82 -0.14
N ALA A 345 -1.58 -28.15 -1.07
CA ALA A 345 -2.03 -26.88 -1.62
C ALA A 345 -3.42 -27.01 -2.29
N GLU A 346 -3.70 -28.15 -2.92
CA GLU A 346 -4.98 -28.47 -3.56
C GLU A 346 -6.10 -28.63 -2.51
N ALA A 347 -5.80 -29.27 -1.38
CA ALA A 347 -6.76 -29.40 -0.29
C ALA A 347 -7.08 -28.06 0.38
N VAL A 348 -6.09 -27.16 0.49
CA VAL A 348 -6.31 -25.77 0.92
C VAL A 348 -7.15 -25.01 -0.08
N GLN A 349 -6.90 -25.18 -1.39
CA GLN A 349 -7.76 -24.61 -2.45
C GLN A 349 -9.19 -25.10 -2.32
N ALA A 350 -9.39 -26.41 -2.17
CA ALA A 350 -10.73 -26.98 -1.97
C ALA A 350 -11.43 -26.43 -0.72
N SER A 351 -10.67 -26.13 0.34
CA SER A 351 -11.18 -25.48 1.56
C SER A 351 -11.64 -24.04 1.27
N TYR A 352 -10.86 -23.27 0.53
CA TYR A 352 -11.24 -21.93 0.07
C TYR A 352 -12.50 -21.98 -0.83
N ASP A 353 -12.55 -22.91 -1.78
CA ASP A 353 -13.67 -23.05 -2.70
C ASP A 353 -14.97 -23.45 -1.99
N ARG A 354 -14.90 -24.27 -0.93
CA ARG A 354 -16.06 -24.59 -0.07
C ARG A 354 -16.61 -23.33 0.60
N VAL A 355 -15.74 -22.49 1.16
CA VAL A 355 -16.14 -21.21 1.78
C VAL A 355 -16.77 -20.31 0.73
N ARG A 356 -16.12 -20.15 -0.43
CA ARG A 356 -16.63 -19.34 -1.54
C ARG A 356 -18.01 -19.82 -1.99
N ALA A 357 -18.22 -21.13 -2.13
CA ALA A 357 -19.51 -21.70 -2.50
C ALA A 357 -20.58 -21.50 -1.41
N ALA A 358 -20.21 -21.53 -0.14
CA ALA A 358 -21.12 -21.21 0.95
C ALA A 358 -21.56 -19.74 0.92
N LEU A 359 -20.61 -18.82 0.75
CA LEU A 359 -20.87 -17.36 0.68
C LEU A 359 -21.69 -16.96 -0.56
N ALA A 360 -21.57 -17.71 -1.68
CA ALA A 360 -22.39 -17.48 -2.86
C ALA A 360 -23.88 -17.81 -2.62
N ARG A 361 -24.17 -18.74 -1.69
CA ARG A 361 -25.54 -19.08 -1.28
C ARG A 361 -26.07 -18.16 -0.19
N GLU A 362 -25.21 -17.87 0.80
CA GLU A 362 -25.59 -17.08 1.97
C GLU A 362 -24.37 -16.25 2.41
N PRO A 363 -24.41 -14.93 2.22
CA PRO A 363 -23.34 -14.05 2.67
C PRO A 363 -23.16 -14.09 4.19
N ALA A 364 -21.91 -14.24 4.66
CA ALA A 364 -21.62 -14.28 6.09
C ALA A 364 -21.96 -12.93 6.76
N GLY A 365 -22.73 -12.99 7.83
CA GLY A 365 -23.23 -11.80 8.53
C GLY A 365 -24.08 -10.88 7.65
N GLY A 366 -24.59 -11.36 6.52
CA GLY A 366 -25.32 -10.57 5.54
C GLY A 366 -24.47 -9.57 4.74
N VAL A 367 -23.15 -9.51 4.97
CA VAL A 367 -22.26 -8.48 4.41
C VAL A 367 -21.04 -9.04 3.68
N VAL A 368 -20.59 -10.25 3.98
CA VAL A 368 -19.42 -10.84 3.32
C VAL A 368 -19.89 -11.84 2.26
N GLY A 369 -19.87 -11.42 1.01
CA GLY A 369 -20.07 -12.27 -0.14
C GLY A 369 -18.74 -12.79 -0.72
N THR A 370 -18.79 -13.37 -1.91
CA THR A 370 -17.60 -13.90 -2.60
C THR A 370 -16.62 -12.80 -3.02
N GLY A 371 -17.10 -11.58 -3.27
CA GLY A 371 -16.29 -10.42 -3.60
C GLY A 371 -15.43 -9.97 -2.42
N GLN A 372 -16.03 -9.81 -1.25
CA GLN A 372 -15.31 -9.46 -0.02
C GLN A 372 -14.31 -10.55 0.37
N LEU A 373 -14.69 -11.83 0.23
CA LEU A 373 -13.76 -12.95 0.41
C LEU A 373 -12.54 -12.80 -0.51
N HIS A 374 -12.79 -12.59 -1.81
CA HIS A 374 -11.71 -12.46 -2.78
C HIS A 374 -10.77 -11.30 -2.43
N SER A 375 -11.30 -10.10 -2.19
CA SER A 375 -10.51 -8.91 -1.81
C SER A 375 -9.68 -9.15 -0.55
N ALA A 376 -10.25 -9.82 0.48
CA ALA A 376 -9.53 -10.15 1.69
C ALA A 376 -8.35 -11.12 1.44
N TYR A 377 -8.51 -12.08 0.51
CA TYR A 377 -7.47 -13.07 0.20
C TYR A 377 -6.52 -12.62 -0.90
N LEU A 378 -6.87 -11.66 -1.74
CA LEU A 378 -5.94 -10.98 -2.63
C LEU A 378 -4.80 -10.32 -1.84
N ARG A 379 -5.08 -9.78 -0.65
CA ARG A 379 -4.04 -9.26 0.25
C ARG A 379 -3.01 -10.33 0.66
N ALA A 380 -3.37 -11.61 0.69
CA ALA A 380 -2.42 -12.69 0.93
C ALA A 380 -1.46 -12.90 -0.26
N ALA A 381 -1.86 -12.48 -1.45
CA ALA A 381 -0.98 -12.48 -2.63
C ALA A 381 -0.06 -11.24 -2.69
N TYR A 382 -0.39 -10.19 -1.93
CA TYR A 382 0.48 -9.03 -1.74
C TYR A 382 1.44 -9.22 -0.56
N TYR A 383 0.96 -9.70 0.59
CA TYR A 383 1.65 -9.66 1.87
C TYR A 383 1.57 -11.00 2.59
N ASP A 384 2.69 -11.57 2.94
CA ASP A 384 2.71 -12.85 3.68
C ASP A 384 2.45 -12.70 5.17
N GLU A 385 2.76 -11.55 5.80
CA GLU A 385 2.41 -11.32 7.20
C GLU A 385 0.92 -11.45 7.52
N VAL A 386 0.06 -11.37 6.51
CA VAL A 386 -1.38 -11.54 6.69
C VAL A 386 -1.84 -13.01 6.61
N TRP A 387 -0.98 -13.94 6.18
CA TRP A 387 -1.33 -15.35 5.98
C TRP A 387 -1.91 -16.03 7.21
N PRO A 388 -1.32 -15.87 8.42
CA PRO A 388 -1.86 -16.52 9.62
C PRO A 388 -3.32 -16.13 9.90
N GLY A 389 -3.63 -14.85 9.80
CA GLY A 389 -4.98 -14.36 10.02
C GLY A 389 -6.00 -14.86 8.99
N ARG A 390 -5.58 -14.99 7.72
CA ARG A 390 -6.44 -15.51 6.63
C ARG A 390 -6.68 -17.01 6.79
N ALA A 391 -5.65 -17.78 7.06
CA ALA A 391 -5.78 -19.21 7.30
C ALA A 391 -6.68 -19.50 8.51
N ALA A 392 -6.50 -18.76 9.58
CA ALA A 392 -7.32 -18.88 10.80
C ALA A 392 -8.81 -18.53 10.53
N ALA A 393 -9.09 -17.46 9.79
CA ALA A 393 -10.47 -17.06 9.46
C ALA A 393 -11.17 -18.09 8.56
N LEU A 394 -10.44 -18.66 7.56
CA LEU A 394 -10.95 -19.72 6.70
C LEU A 394 -11.28 -20.97 7.52
N ALA A 395 -10.37 -21.37 8.40
CA ALA A 395 -10.52 -22.52 9.27
C ALA A 395 -11.71 -22.36 10.25
N ALA A 396 -11.88 -21.17 10.83
CA ALA A 396 -13.01 -20.87 11.72
C ALA A 396 -14.36 -20.98 11.00
N PHE A 397 -14.44 -20.42 9.79
CA PHE A 397 -15.68 -20.48 8.99
C PHE A 397 -16.05 -21.96 8.67
N LEU A 398 -15.09 -22.78 8.29
CA LEU A 398 -15.33 -24.21 8.02
C LEU A 398 -15.72 -25.01 9.26
N ARG A 399 -15.42 -24.53 10.47
CA ARG A 399 -15.89 -25.10 11.75
C ARG A 399 -17.23 -24.51 12.22
N GLY A 400 -17.87 -23.67 11.40
CA GLY A 400 -19.17 -23.06 11.70
C GLY A 400 -19.10 -21.71 12.44
N ASP A 401 -17.92 -21.11 12.56
CA ASP A 401 -17.77 -19.74 13.11
C ASP A 401 -17.42 -18.73 12.00
N PRO A 402 -18.40 -17.97 11.48
CA PRO A 402 -18.16 -16.97 10.44
C PRO A 402 -17.57 -15.65 10.96
N ARG A 403 -17.59 -15.39 12.29
CA ARG A 403 -17.23 -14.09 12.88
C ARG A 403 -15.82 -13.62 12.52
N PRO A 404 -14.76 -14.46 12.55
CA PRO A 404 -13.43 -14.02 12.15
C PRO A 404 -13.35 -13.61 10.68
N LEU A 405 -14.08 -14.31 9.79
CA LEU A 405 -14.13 -13.94 8.38
C LEU A 405 -14.89 -12.63 8.18
N VAL A 406 -16.00 -12.42 8.86
CA VAL A 406 -16.75 -11.15 8.84
C VAL A 406 -15.87 -10.01 9.34
N SER A 407 -15.19 -10.19 10.49
CA SER A 407 -14.27 -9.16 11.02
C SER A 407 -13.12 -8.83 10.06
N LEU A 408 -12.68 -9.81 9.25
CA LEU A 408 -11.58 -9.65 8.30
C LEU A 408 -11.99 -9.00 6.99
N ALA A 409 -13.19 -9.32 6.49
CA ALA A 409 -13.59 -9.08 5.11
C ALA A 409 -14.80 -8.14 4.95
N ALA A 410 -15.53 -7.85 6.00
CA ALA A 410 -16.65 -6.90 5.91
C ALA A 410 -16.12 -5.51 5.55
N PRO A 411 -16.74 -4.81 4.56
CA PRO A 411 -16.38 -3.44 4.24
C PRO A 411 -16.62 -2.53 5.46
N ASP A 412 -15.76 -1.51 5.60
CA ASP A 412 -15.99 -0.43 6.55
C ASP A 412 -16.71 0.73 5.83
N PRO A 413 -18.00 0.99 6.12
CA PRO A 413 -18.72 2.10 5.51
C PRO A 413 -18.08 3.47 5.78
N ALA A 414 -17.33 3.62 6.88
CA ALA A 414 -16.62 4.85 7.20
C ALA A 414 -15.43 5.09 6.26
N ALA A 415 -14.83 4.02 5.71
CA ALA A 415 -13.75 4.08 4.74
C ALA A 415 -14.22 4.20 3.28
N ALA A 416 -15.54 4.10 3.00
CA ALA A 416 -16.06 4.06 1.63
C ALA A 416 -15.70 5.29 0.79
N THR A 417 -15.70 6.49 1.39
CA THR A 417 -15.32 7.72 0.70
C THR A 417 -13.84 7.74 0.31
N GLU A 418 -12.97 7.27 1.20
CA GLU A 418 -11.53 7.19 0.94
C GLU A 418 -11.23 6.09 -0.08
N GLY A 419 -11.87 4.94 0.02
CA GLY A 419 -11.75 3.84 -0.93
C GLY A 419 -12.21 4.22 -2.34
N GLU A 420 -13.38 4.87 -2.47
CA GLU A 420 -13.86 5.39 -3.76
C GLU A 420 -12.89 6.44 -4.33
N ASN A 421 -12.41 7.36 -3.50
CA ASN A 421 -11.44 8.37 -3.92
C ASN A 421 -10.14 7.74 -4.45
N ALA A 422 -9.57 6.76 -3.72
CA ALA A 422 -8.38 6.04 -4.16
C ALA A 422 -8.60 5.33 -5.50
N THR A 423 -9.74 4.62 -5.66
CA THR A 423 -10.12 3.94 -6.90
C THR A 423 -10.33 4.93 -8.06
N ALA A 424 -10.95 6.07 -7.81
CA ALA A 424 -11.18 7.10 -8.83
C ALA A 424 -9.87 7.70 -9.34
N VAL A 425 -8.94 8.04 -8.44
CA VAL A 425 -7.61 8.57 -8.80
C VAL A 425 -6.76 7.50 -9.50
N TYR A 426 -6.81 6.25 -9.02
CA TYR A 426 -6.18 5.11 -9.68
C TYR A 426 -6.66 5.00 -11.14
N THR A 427 -7.97 4.90 -11.33
CA THR A 427 -8.58 4.75 -12.67
C THR A 427 -8.24 5.93 -13.57
N ALA A 428 -8.44 7.16 -13.08
CA ALA A 428 -8.17 8.36 -13.89
C ALA A 428 -6.70 8.44 -14.32
N THR A 429 -5.76 8.18 -13.42
CA THR A 429 -4.34 8.23 -13.72
C THR A 429 -3.96 7.18 -14.77
N LEU A 430 -4.34 5.92 -14.57
CA LEU A 430 -3.98 4.85 -15.51
C LEU A 430 -4.64 5.03 -16.88
N CYS A 431 -5.91 5.45 -16.90
CA CYS A 431 -6.62 5.65 -18.15
C CYS A 431 -6.11 6.86 -18.95
N ASN A 432 -5.61 7.91 -18.27
CA ASN A 432 -5.05 9.09 -18.93
C ASN A 432 -3.62 8.90 -19.41
N ASP A 433 -2.82 8.08 -18.73
CA ASP A 433 -1.39 7.94 -18.96
C ASP A 433 -1.02 7.18 -20.25
N ALA A 434 -1.93 6.33 -20.72
CA ALA A 434 -1.65 5.44 -21.84
C ALA A 434 -2.92 5.09 -22.65
N PRO A 435 -2.78 4.72 -23.93
CA PRO A 435 -3.87 4.12 -24.67
C PRO A 435 -4.15 2.70 -24.14
N TRP A 436 -5.41 2.37 -23.98
CA TRP A 436 -5.93 1.06 -23.64
C TRP A 436 -6.73 0.47 -24.80
N PRO A 437 -6.84 -0.86 -24.95
CA PRO A 437 -7.74 -1.44 -25.93
C PRO A 437 -9.17 -0.92 -25.75
N ALA A 438 -9.77 -0.39 -26.80
CA ALA A 438 -11.13 0.13 -26.75
C ALA A 438 -12.20 -0.93 -27.08
N ASP A 439 -11.78 -2.04 -27.67
CA ASP A 439 -12.65 -3.15 -28.06
C ASP A 439 -12.69 -4.22 -26.97
N TRP A 440 -13.88 -4.74 -26.72
CA TRP A 440 -14.09 -5.79 -25.73
C TRP A 440 -13.45 -7.13 -26.13
N GLU A 441 -13.40 -7.43 -27.40
CA GLU A 441 -12.87 -8.70 -27.94
C GLU A 441 -11.40 -8.90 -27.55
N THR A 442 -10.60 -7.83 -27.54
CA THR A 442 -9.21 -7.87 -27.06
C THR A 442 -9.15 -8.22 -25.57
N TRP A 443 -9.98 -7.56 -24.73
CA TRP A 443 -10.02 -7.85 -23.29
C TRP A 443 -10.48 -9.28 -23.03
N ASP A 444 -11.53 -9.72 -23.69
CA ASP A 444 -12.08 -11.07 -23.51
C ASP A 444 -11.10 -12.16 -23.93
N ARG A 445 -10.50 -12.02 -25.09
CA ARG A 445 -9.47 -12.94 -25.58
C ARG A 445 -8.28 -13.05 -24.64
N ASP A 446 -7.66 -11.92 -24.31
CA ASP A 446 -6.43 -11.87 -23.55
C ASP A 446 -6.64 -12.40 -22.12
N ASN A 447 -7.74 -12.02 -21.46
CA ASN A 447 -8.03 -12.46 -20.10
C ASN A 447 -8.60 -13.90 -20.05
N THR A 448 -9.34 -14.35 -21.07
CA THR A 448 -9.77 -15.75 -21.16
C THR A 448 -8.57 -16.69 -21.31
N GLU A 449 -7.60 -16.33 -22.15
CA GLU A 449 -6.37 -17.11 -22.30
C GLU A 449 -5.56 -17.12 -21.00
N LEU A 450 -5.36 -15.95 -20.40
CA LEU A 450 -4.58 -15.80 -19.18
C LEU A 450 -5.20 -16.54 -17.98
N ALA A 451 -6.51 -16.52 -17.84
CA ALA A 451 -7.23 -17.19 -16.76
C ALA A 451 -7.14 -18.73 -16.80
N ARG A 452 -6.64 -19.33 -17.89
CA ARG A 452 -6.38 -20.78 -17.94
C ARG A 452 -5.28 -21.22 -17.01
N THR A 453 -4.27 -20.35 -16.81
CA THR A 453 -3.08 -20.62 -16.01
C THR A 453 -2.98 -19.74 -14.77
N ALA A 454 -3.70 -18.64 -14.72
CA ALA A 454 -3.71 -17.68 -13.62
C ALA A 454 -5.15 -17.26 -13.25
N PRO A 455 -6.00 -18.21 -12.80
CA PRO A 455 -7.43 -17.95 -12.56
C PRO A 455 -7.72 -17.06 -11.36
N PHE A 456 -6.79 -16.91 -10.41
CA PHE A 456 -7.05 -16.27 -9.12
C PHE A 456 -7.48 -14.82 -9.27
N GLU A 457 -6.70 -13.99 -10.01
CA GLU A 457 -6.92 -12.55 -10.05
C GLU A 457 -7.29 -12.01 -11.45
N THR A 458 -7.07 -12.77 -12.52
CA THR A 458 -7.16 -12.28 -13.92
C THR A 458 -8.41 -11.47 -14.19
N TRP A 459 -9.60 -12.02 -13.91
CA TRP A 459 -10.86 -11.35 -14.24
C TRP A 459 -11.19 -10.19 -13.30
N THR A 460 -10.81 -10.26 -12.03
CA THR A 460 -11.00 -9.14 -11.09
C THR A 460 -10.15 -7.96 -11.51
N ASN A 461 -8.87 -8.18 -11.82
CA ASN A 461 -7.97 -7.14 -12.32
C ASN A 461 -8.43 -6.58 -13.68
N ALA A 462 -8.90 -7.44 -14.59
CA ALA A 462 -9.46 -7.00 -15.86
C ALA A 462 -10.63 -6.03 -15.67
N PHE A 463 -11.60 -6.40 -14.82
CA PHE A 463 -12.79 -5.57 -14.60
C PHE A 463 -12.50 -4.30 -13.80
N LEU A 464 -11.52 -4.30 -12.90
CA LEU A 464 -11.04 -3.09 -12.23
C LEU A 464 -10.55 -2.05 -13.25
N ASN A 465 -9.84 -2.49 -14.28
CA ASN A 465 -9.22 -1.61 -15.28
C ASN A 465 -10.10 -1.36 -16.53
N LEU A 466 -11.20 -2.10 -16.68
CA LEU A 466 -12.10 -2.00 -17.84
C LEU A 466 -12.71 -0.60 -18.08
N PRO A 467 -12.90 0.28 -17.09
CA PRO A 467 -13.30 1.66 -17.35
C PRO A 467 -12.40 2.39 -18.36
N CYS A 468 -11.10 2.01 -18.46
CA CYS A 468 -10.17 2.60 -19.42
C CYS A 468 -10.52 2.31 -20.90
N ALA A 469 -11.25 1.22 -21.19
CA ALA A 469 -11.78 0.96 -22.53
C ALA A 469 -12.83 2.01 -22.96
N PHE A 470 -13.54 2.60 -22.00
CA PHE A 470 -14.64 3.53 -22.20
C PHE A 470 -14.30 4.96 -21.75
N TRP A 471 -13.02 5.25 -21.52
CA TRP A 471 -12.58 6.51 -20.94
C TRP A 471 -12.85 7.69 -21.86
N PRO A 472 -13.50 8.78 -21.36
CA PRO A 472 -13.99 9.87 -22.20
C PRO A 472 -12.91 10.85 -22.66
N VAL A 473 -11.74 10.87 -22.02
CA VAL A 473 -10.62 11.74 -22.42
C VAL A 473 -10.00 11.21 -23.72
N ARG A 474 -10.11 12.01 -24.79
CA ARG A 474 -9.67 11.61 -26.14
C ARG A 474 -8.16 11.74 -26.32
N GLU A 475 -7.58 12.83 -25.82
CA GLU A 475 -6.16 13.12 -25.91
C GLU A 475 -5.45 12.53 -24.68
N ARG A 476 -5.23 11.23 -24.72
CA ARG A 476 -4.47 10.52 -23.67
C ARG A 476 -2.99 10.80 -23.83
N GLN A 477 -2.29 10.84 -22.72
CA GLN A 477 -0.83 10.94 -22.74
C GLN A 477 -0.22 9.69 -23.39
N ARG A 478 0.95 9.86 -23.97
CA ARG A 478 1.80 8.71 -24.29
C ARG A 478 2.68 8.42 -23.08
N PRO A 479 2.86 7.15 -22.70
CA PRO A 479 3.80 6.80 -21.65
C PRO A 479 5.17 7.41 -21.90
N VAL A 480 5.78 7.93 -20.84
CA VAL A 480 7.14 8.46 -20.92
C VAL A 480 8.11 7.30 -21.17
N ASP A 481 8.96 7.44 -22.16
CA ASP A 481 10.07 6.50 -22.37
C ASP A 481 11.13 6.76 -21.31
N VAL A 482 10.98 6.04 -20.17
CA VAL A 482 11.91 6.13 -19.05
C VAL A 482 13.29 5.69 -19.51
N GLY A 483 14.29 6.52 -19.24
CA GLY A 483 15.68 6.21 -19.60
C GLY A 483 16.59 7.42 -19.51
N LEU A 484 17.88 7.17 -19.57
CA LEU A 484 18.89 8.22 -19.48
C LEU A 484 19.40 8.58 -20.85
N ARG A 485 19.49 9.87 -21.13
CA ARG A 485 20.22 10.38 -22.29
C ARG A 485 21.74 10.29 -22.03
N PRO A 486 22.56 10.14 -23.07
CA PRO A 486 24.02 10.22 -22.93
C PRO A 486 24.42 11.50 -22.18
N GLY A 487 25.32 11.37 -21.19
CA GLY A 487 25.76 12.49 -20.35
C GLY A 487 24.75 12.93 -19.27
N SER A 488 23.68 12.16 -19.02
CA SER A 488 22.73 12.46 -17.96
C SER A 488 23.42 12.67 -16.59
N PRO A 489 23.10 13.76 -15.86
CA PRO A 489 23.66 14.03 -14.54
C PRO A 489 22.98 13.23 -13.42
N LEU A 490 22.12 12.25 -13.76
CA LEU A 490 21.43 11.44 -12.73
C LEU A 490 22.49 10.76 -11.84
N PRO A 491 22.41 10.91 -10.50
CA PRO A 491 23.28 10.18 -9.57
C PRO A 491 22.94 8.69 -9.55
N GLY A 492 23.70 7.90 -8.78
CA GLY A 492 23.32 6.53 -8.47
C GLY A 492 21.95 6.45 -7.83
N THR A 493 21.15 5.45 -8.21
CA THR A 493 19.81 5.16 -7.69
C THR A 493 19.78 3.75 -7.12
N LEU A 494 18.84 3.47 -6.19
CA LEU A 494 18.70 2.14 -5.60
C LEU A 494 17.32 1.57 -5.94
N ILE A 495 17.32 0.35 -6.48
CA ILE A 495 16.11 -0.44 -6.73
C ILE A 495 16.08 -1.57 -5.70
N VAL A 496 14.93 -1.82 -5.12
CA VAL A 496 14.67 -2.93 -4.19
C VAL A 496 13.53 -3.75 -4.75
N ALA A 497 13.64 -5.06 -4.75
CA ALA A 497 12.60 -5.93 -5.27
C ALA A 497 12.60 -7.30 -4.58
N ALA A 498 11.44 -7.84 -4.30
CA ALA A 498 11.26 -9.25 -3.98
C ALA A 498 11.12 -10.06 -5.29
N GLU A 499 11.82 -11.20 -5.38
CA GLU A 499 11.89 -11.99 -6.61
C GLU A 499 10.52 -12.54 -7.06
N ARG A 500 9.62 -12.79 -6.09
CA ARG A 500 8.32 -13.39 -6.32
C ARG A 500 7.15 -12.41 -6.17
N ASP A 501 7.42 -11.10 -6.15
CA ASP A 501 6.37 -10.07 -6.07
C ASP A 501 5.30 -10.29 -7.13
N GLY A 502 4.03 -10.32 -6.70
CA GLY A 502 2.87 -10.53 -7.55
C GLY A 502 2.36 -9.25 -8.21
N ALA A 503 2.41 -8.14 -7.49
CA ALA A 503 1.86 -6.86 -7.93
C ALA A 503 2.79 -6.13 -8.91
N THR A 504 4.10 -6.19 -8.65
CA THR A 504 5.14 -5.66 -9.54
C THR A 504 6.16 -6.75 -9.84
N PRO A 505 5.88 -7.61 -10.83
CA PRO A 505 6.74 -8.74 -11.13
C PRO A 505 8.19 -8.34 -11.33
N TYR A 506 9.11 -9.12 -10.79
CA TYR A 506 10.56 -8.86 -10.72
C TYR A 506 11.20 -8.39 -12.04
N GLY A 507 10.66 -8.83 -13.19
CA GLY A 507 11.09 -8.35 -14.51
C GLY A 507 11.00 -6.82 -14.66
N GLY A 508 10.09 -6.16 -13.94
CA GLY A 508 9.98 -4.70 -13.91
C GLY A 508 11.19 -4.03 -13.27
N ALA A 509 11.69 -4.58 -12.15
CA ALA A 509 12.90 -4.10 -11.50
C ALA A 509 14.14 -4.24 -12.41
N LEU A 510 14.25 -5.37 -13.10
CA LEU A 510 15.34 -5.58 -14.07
C LEU A 510 15.27 -4.61 -15.24
N GLU A 511 14.06 -4.35 -15.77
CA GLU A 511 13.89 -3.39 -16.87
C GLU A 511 14.16 -1.96 -16.41
N LEU A 512 13.73 -1.58 -15.21
CA LEU A 512 14.04 -0.27 -14.63
C LEU A 512 15.55 -0.10 -14.45
N GLN A 513 16.26 -1.12 -13.91
CA GLN A 513 17.71 -1.11 -13.77
C GLN A 513 18.41 -0.92 -15.14
N ARG A 514 17.99 -1.68 -16.14
CA ARG A 514 18.53 -1.57 -17.49
C ARG A 514 18.38 -0.17 -18.06
N ARG A 515 17.23 0.47 -17.85
CA ARG A 515 16.91 1.81 -18.37
C ARG A 515 17.63 2.93 -17.63
N LEU A 516 17.82 2.80 -16.33
CA LEU A 516 18.56 3.77 -15.51
C LEU A 516 20.09 3.56 -15.60
N GLY A 517 20.53 2.47 -16.23
CA GLY A 517 21.93 2.24 -16.59
C GLY A 517 22.82 1.81 -15.41
N PRO A 518 24.15 1.88 -15.58
CA PRO A 518 25.12 1.19 -14.72
C PRO A 518 25.22 1.76 -13.29
N ARG A 519 24.63 2.91 -13.03
CA ARG A 519 24.60 3.51 -11.67
C ARG A 519 23.34 3.17 -10.86
N ALA A 520 22.42 2.39 -11.42
CA ALA A 520 21.24 1.89 -10.71
C ALA A 520 21.57 0.56 -10.01
N GLY A 521 21.83 0.59 -8.71
CA GLY A 521 21.99 -0.63 -7.90
C GLY A 521 20.66 -1.35 -7.74
N LEU A 522 20.70 -2.69 -7.69
CA LEU A 522 19.53 -3.53 -7.41
C LEU A 522 19.82 -4.42 -6.20
N VAL A 523 18.99 -4.30 -5.18
CA VAL A 523 18.93 -5.21 -4.04
C VAL A 523 17.73 -6.13 -4.23
N THR A 524 17.98 -7.42 -4.32
CA THR A 524 16.95 -8.45 -4.51
C THR A 524 16.77 -9.24 -3.23
N GLU A 525 15.55 -9.33 -2.75
CA GLU A 525 15.17 -10.33 -1.76
C GLU A 525 14.81 -11.63 -2.49
N GLU A 526 15.73 -12.61 -2.42
CA GLU A 526 15.61 -13.87 -3.16
C GLU A 526 14.56 -14.78 -2.54
N GLY A 527 13.75 -15.46 -3.35
CA GLY A 527 12.73 -16.41 -2.90
C GLY A 527 11.53 -15.83 -2.16
N ALA A 528 11.55 -14.56 -1.80
CA ALA A 528 10.43 -13.87 -1.14
C ALA A 528 9.50 -13.17 -2.15
N GLY A 529 8.28 -12.86 -1.74
CA GLY A 529 7.28 -12.30 -2.64
C GLY A 529 6.40 -11.21 -2.06
N THR A 530 6.68 -10.75 -0.86
CA THR A 530 5.94 -9.64 -0.27
C THR A 530 6.15 -8.36 -1.07
N HIS A 531 5.05 -7.68 -1.40
CA HIS A 531 5.06 -6.41 -2.09
C HIS A 531 5.43 -5.28 -1.14
N GLY A 532 6.45 -4.47 -1.48
CA GLY A 532 7.04 -3.50 -0.57
C GLY A 532 7.95 -4.17 0.47
N VAL A 533 9.26 -4.11 0.24
CA VAL A 533 10.25 -4.84 1.04
C VAL A 533 10.86 -3.94 2.11
N VAL A 534 10.98 -2.63 1.84
CA VAL A 534 11.63 -1.66 2.74
C VAL A 534 10.76 -1.39 3.97
N GLY A 535 11.36 -1.41 5.15
CA GLY A 535 10.73 -0.97 6.38
C GLY A 535 10.47 -2.07 7.42
N GLY A 536 11.52 -2.80 7.81
CA GLY A 536 11.51 -3.73 8.94
C GLY A 536 11.05 -5.15 8.62
N ARG A 537 11.06 -5.53 7.32
CA ARG A 537 10.78 -6.92 6.91
C ARG A 537 12.05 -7.74 6.75
N ASN A 538 13.08 -7.09 6.21
CA ASN A 538 14.34 -7.73 5.91
C ASN A 538 15.51 -6.82 6.29
N ASP A 539 16.19 -7.15 7.38
CA ASP A 539 17.32 -6.36 7.92
C ASP A 539 18.44 -6.14 6.89
N CYS A 540 18.69 -7.12 6.01
CA CYS A 540 19.69 -7.00 4.96
C CYS A 540 19.28 -5.92 3.94
N VAL A 541 18.02 -5.93 3.50
CA VAL A 541 17.48 -4.93 2.58
C VAL A 541 17.51 -3.55 3.23
N ASP A 542 17.01 -3.44 4.47
CA ASP A 542 16.94 -2.18 5.20
C ASP A 542 18.32 -1.57 5.44
N ALA A 543 19.33 -2.39 5.74
CA ALA A 543 20.71 -1.92 5.88
C ALA A 543 21.28 -1.33 4.57
N HIS A 544 20.94 -1.91 3.41
CA HIS A 544 21.34 -1.36 2.11
C HIS A 544 20.62 -0.04 1.80
N VAL A 545 19.32 0.04 2.09
CA VAL A 545 18.51 1.25 1.88
C VAL A 545 18.98 2.37 2.80
N GLU A 546 19.17 2.09 4.09
CA GLU A 546 19.68 3.06 5.06
C GLU A 546 21.05 3.59 4.62
N ARG A 547 22.01 2.72 4.30
CA ARG A 547 23.33 3.11 3.82
C ARG A 547 23.22 4.02 2.60
N TYR A 548 22.42 3.63 1.60
CA TYR A 548 22.22 4.44 0.41
C TYR A 548 21.60 5.81 0.74
N LEU A 549 20.56 5.86 1.56
CA LEU A 549 19.91 7.11 1.98
C LEU A 549 20.87 8.02 2.77
N LEU A 550 21.79 7.47 3.56
CA LEU A 550 22.73 8.26 4.36
C LEU A 550 23.99 8.66 3.59
N THR A 551 24.50 7.81 2.69
CA THR A 551 25.80 8.02 2.02
C THR A 551 25.72 8.24 0.52
N GLY A 552 24.68 7.74 -0.15
CA GLY A 552 24.55 7.66 -1.61
C GLY A 552 25.21 6.42 -2.24
N ASP A 553 25.75 5.52 -1.41
CA ASP A 553 26.40 4.29 -1.89
C ASP A 553 25.35 3.21 -2.20
N THR A 554 25.29 2.76 -3.44
CA THR A 554 24.35 1.72 -3.93
C THR A 554 24.77 0.30 -3.59
N SER A 555 25.88 0.10 -2.85
CA SER A 555 26.40 -1.22 -2.45
C SER A 555 26.82 -2.15 -3.60
N GLY A 556 26.85 -1.65 -4.81
CA GLY A 556 27.20 -2.38 -6.03
C GLY A 556 26.06 -2.48 -7.04
N TRP A 557 26.32 -3.16 -8.16
CA TRP A 557 25.37 -3.29 -9.27
C TRP A 557 24.18 -4.18 -8.92
N ARG A 558 24.45 -5.31 -8.29
CA ARG A 558 23.43 -6.27 -7.82
C ARG A 558 23.85 -6.89 -6.50
N VAL A 559 22.92 -6.92 -5.57
CA VAL A 559 23.08 -7.51 -4.25
C VAL A 559 21.88 -8.41 -4.00
N THR A 560 22.12 -9.59 -3.43
CA THR A 560 21.09 -10.52 -3.04
C THR A 560 21.02 -10.60 -1.52
N CYS A 561 19.83 -10.45 -0.96
CA CYS A 561 19.51 -10.72 0.43
C CYS A 561 18.73 -12.04 0.52
N ALA A 562 18.97 -12.83 1.56
CA ALA A 562 18.14 -13.99 1.87
C ALA A 562 16.70 -13.54 2.15
N PRO A 563 15.71 -14.42 1.97
CA PRO A 563 14.32 -14.07 2.26
C PRO A 563 14.13 -13.78 3.75
N HIS A 564 13.20 -12.87 4.06
CA HIS A 564 12.73 -12.73 5.44
C HIS A 564 12.02 -14.02 5.90
N PRO A 565 11.95 -14.28 7.20
CA PRO A 565 11.27 -15.46 7.72
C PRO A 565 9.78 -15.48 7.32
N GLU A 566 9.29 -16.62 6.89
CA GLU A 566 7.86 -16.82 6.72
C GLU A 566 7.11 -16.57 8.05
N PRO A 567 5.86 -16.05 8.00
CA PRO A 567 5.11 -15.80 9.22
C PRO A 567 4.85 -17.11 9.99
N ALA A 568 5.02 -17.06 11.31
CA ALA A 568 4.66 -18.18 12.17
C ALA A 568 3.13 -18.42 12.15
N PRO A 569 2.68 -19.68 12.24
CA PRO A 569 1.26 -19.96 12.34
C PRO A 569 0.70 -19.46 13.68
N VAL A 570 -0.46 -18.83 13.65
CA VAL A 570 -1.15 -18.31 14.83
C VAL A 570 -2.59 -18.81 14.81
N SER A 571 -3.02 -19.49 15.85
CA SER A 571 -4.43 -19.89 15.98
C SER A 571 -5.33 -18.69 16.34
N LEU A 572 -6.63 -18.83 16.12
CA LEU A 572 -7.58 -17.81 16.58
C LEU A 572 -7.60 -17.68 18.11
N ASP A 573 -7.30 -18.77 18.79
CA ASP A 573 -7.25 -18.81 20.26
C ASP A 573 -6.03 -18.04 20.80
N ASP A 574 -4.96 -17.91 20.01
CA ASP A 574 -3.73 -17.19 20.36
C ASP A 574 -3.77 -15.70 19.94
N ARG A 575 -4.85 -15.23 19.34
CA ARG A 575 -4.95 -13.85 18.82
C ARG A 575 -4.86 -12.75 19.87
N ALA A 576 -5.17 -13.03 21.12
CA ALA A 576 -4.93 -12.09 22.21
C ALA A 576 -3.44 -11.72 22.36
N ALA A 577 -2.54 -12.60 21.97
CA ALA A 577 -1.10 -12.36 21.92
C ALA A 577 -0.62 -11.71 20.60
N ALA A 578 -1.32 -11.95 19.50
CA ALA A 578 -0.92 -11.53 18.14
C ALA A 578 -1.48 -10.16 17.71
N ALA A 579 -2.35 -9.53 18.48
CA ALA A 579 -2.78 -8.14 18.25
C ALA A 579 -1.65 -7.10 18.45
N GLN A 580 -0.44 -7.57 18.76
CA GLN A 580 0.80 -6.79 18.86
C GLN A 580 1.53 -6.65 17.51
N GLY A 581 0.81 -6.86 16.40
CA GLY A 581 1.37 -6.70 15.05
C GLY A 581 1.81 -5.27 14.79
N HIS A 582 3.05 -5.13 14.39
CA HIS A 582 3.74 -3.90 14.04
C HIS A 582 2.93 -3.07 13.03
N PRO A 583 2.93 -1.72 13.10
CA PRO A 583 2.41 -0.85 12.06
C PRO A 583 3.35 -0.89 10.84
N ARG A 584 3.27 -1.94 10.04
CA ARG A 584 4.24 -2.24 8.96
C ARG A 584 3.78 -1.88 7.57
N ALA A 585 2.64 -1.26 7.37
CA ALA A 585 2.19 -0.95 6.02
C ALA A 585 2.60 0.46 5.62
N LEU A 586 3.82 0.62 5.07
CA LEU A 586 4.18 1.79 4.25
C LEU A 586 3.43 1.81 2.91
N LEU A 587 2.69 0.74 2.61
CA LEU A 587 1.92 0.62 1.37
C LEU A 587 0.44 0.84 1.65
N PRO A 588 -0.26 1.51 0.74
CA PRO A 588 -1.70 1.71 0.87
C PRO A 588 -2.42 0.35 0.89
N PRO A 589 -3.65 0.29 1.41
CA PRO A 589 -4.50 -0.86 1.17
C PRO A 589 -4.59 -1.10 -0.34
N VAL A 590 -4.63 -2.36 -0.72
CA VAL A 590 -4.87 -2.76 -2.12
C VAL A 590 -6.20 -2.15 -2.56
N VAL A 591 -6.19 -1.39 -3.64
CA VAL A 591 -7.38 -0.77 -4.24
C VAL A 591 -8.28 -1.83 -4.84
#